data_3f9428b167447e637487009d2cdbb3f7
#
_entry.id   3f9428b167447e637487009d2cdbb3f7
#
_cell.length_a   1.000
_cell.length_b   1.000
_cell.length_c   1.000
_cell.angle_alpha   90.00
_cell.angle_beta   90.00
_cell.angle_gamma   90.00
#
_symmetry.space_group_name_H-M   'P 1'
#
loop_
_entity.id
_entity.type
_entity.pdbx_description
1 polymer ?
#
loop_
_entity_poly.entity_id
_entity_poly.type
_entity_poly.pdbx_seq_one_letter_code
_entity_poly.pdbx_strand_id
1 'polypeptide(L)'
;MSYLLKRVFVCFVLCLSLIRAYAQDCGCTDPRAINYDPNAMVNDGSCTYPYTTVMPYSSTALPTILNGSSGLVFFDEMLFTHNDHDDQSLFQIDSTDGHIIEQLYFSGIPFQDVEDCDHDSLYVYLGDTGNNSSGNRTDLHFLRILKSSLQSDNPIIDTIWFSYADQTDFTPCSDNATDFDCEAFTVVGDSIYLFTKQWNTQHTVL
;
A
#
# COMPACT_ATOMS: atom_id res chain seq x y z
N MET A 1 17.11 9.66 -62.38
CA MET A 1 17.25 9.91 -60.92
C MET A 1 16.07 10.64 -60.26
N SER A 2 14.97 10.94 -60.98
CA SER A 2 13.86 11.71 -60.39
C SER A 2 12.61 10.91 -60.00
N TYR A 3 12.40 9.72 -60.54
CA TYR A 3 11.20 8.92 -60.25
C TYR A 3 11.31 8.07 -58.99
N LEU A 4 12.50 7.65 -58.59
CA LEU A 4 12.72 6.86 -57.40
C LEU A 4 12.59 7.72 -56.12
N LEU A 5 13.06 8.97 -56.20
CA LEU A 5 12.99 9.91 -55.08
C LEU A 5 11.54 10.33 -54.73
N LYS A 6 10.69 10.47 -55.78
CA LYS A 6 9.26 10.82 -55.60
C LYS A 6 8.45 9.70 -54.92
N ARG A 7 8.76 8.42 -55.22
CA ARG A 7 8.06 7.28 -54.61
C ARG A 7 8.47 7.05 -53.15
N VAL A 8 9.75 7.29 -52.83
CA VAL A 8 10.23 7.20 -51.44
C VAL A 8 9.63 8.32 -50.57
N PHE A 9 9.50 9.54 -51.14
CA PHE A 9 8.92 10.67 -50.40
C PHE A 9 7.40 10.49 -50.14
N VAL A 10 6.65 9.94 -51.11
CA VAL A 10 5.23 9.64 -50.94
C VAL A 10 4.98 8.49 -49.94
N CYS A 11 5.82 7.44 -49.92
CA CYS A 11 5.75 6.38 -48.92
C CYS A 11 6.10 6.91 -47.51
N PHE A 12 7.07 7.82 -47.37
CA PHE A 12 7.43 8.39 -46.07
C PHE A 12 6.34 9.32 -45.52
N VAL A 13 5.70 10.10 -46.37
CA VAL A 13 4.56 10.97 -45.97
C VAL A 13 3.32 10.14 -45.66
N LEU A 14 3.08 9.02 -46.35
CA LEU A 14 1.96 8.10 -46.04
C LEU A 14 2.21 7.28 -44.75
N CYS A 15 3.44 6.95 -44.40
CA CYS A 15 3.77 6.32 -43.14
C CYS A 15 3.66 7.26 -41.93
N LEU A 16 3.95 8.56 -42.10
CA LEU A 16 3.81 9.57 -41.06
C LEU A 16 2.34 9.92 -40.75
N SER A 17 1.43 9.69 -41.69
CA SER A 17 0.00 9.95 -41.49
C SER A 17 -0.77 8.81 -40.81
N LEU A 18 -0.11 7.67 -40.52
CA LEU A 18 -0.71 6.52 -39.85
C LEU A 18 -0.38 6.42 -38.36
N ILE A 19 0.53 7.26 -37.86
CA ILE A 19 0.74 7.38 -36.43
C ILE A 19 -0.35 8.33 -35.88
N ARG A 20 -1.56 7.82 -35.70
CA ARG A 20 -2.51 8.45 -34.79
C ARG A 20 -1.95 8.19 -33.40
N ALA A 21 -1.27 9.18 -32.82
CA ALA A 21 -1.12 9.24 -31.39
C ALA A 21 -2.55 9.34 -30.83
N TYR A 22 -3.08 8.23 -30.34
CA TYR A 22 -4.24 8.29 -29.48
C TYR A 22 -3.73 8.96 -28.20
N ALA A 23 -3.92 10.25 -28.06
CA ALA A 23 -3.90 10.86 -26.76
C ALA A 23 -4.97 10.15 -25.94
N GLN A 24 -4.60 9.38 -24.97
CA GLN A 24 -5.56 8.88 -24.00
C GLN A 24 -6.11 10.13 -23.27
N ASP A 25 -7.42 10.28 -23.28
CA ASP A 25 -8.06 11.34 -22.50
C ASP A 25 -7.82 11.02 -21.02
N CYS A 26 -6.98 11.82 -20.37
CA CYS A 26 -6.69 11.73 -18.95
C CYS A 26 -7.65 12.64 -18.19
N GLY A 27 -8.10 12.19 -17.03
CA GLY A 27 -9.02 12.94 -16.17
C GLY A 27 -9.49 12.08 -15.01
N CYS A 28 -10.41 12.58 -14.22
CA CYS A 28 -10.98 11.81 -13.11
C CYS A 28 -11.96 10.74 -13.62
N THR A 29 -11.64 9.47 -13.41
CA THR A 29 -12.47 8.32 -13.81
C THR A 29 -13.42 7.82 -12.71
N ASP A 30 -13.40 8.39 -11.50
CA ASP A 30 -14.32 7.99 -10.42
C ASP A 30 -15.67 8.71 -10.56
N PRO A 31 -16.78 7.99 -10.83
CA PRO A 31 -18.11 8.60 -10.98
C PRO A 31 -18.66 9.23 -9.69
N ARG A 32 -18.00 9.02 -8.55
CA ARG A 32 -18.36 9.68 -7.28
C ARG A 32 -17.66 11.02 -7.07
N ALA A 33 -16.66 11.34 -7.90
CA ALA A 33 -15.95 12.61 -7.82
C ALA A 33 -16.80 13.76 -8.38
N ILE A 34 -16.56 14.98 -7.87
CA ILE A 34 -17.23 16.22 -8.33
C ILE A 34 -16.85 16.52 -9.78
N ASN A 35 -15.61 16.24 -10.14
CA ASN A 35 -15.04 16.49 -11.47
C ASN A 35 -14.90 15.23 -12.31
N TYR A 36 -15.79 14.24 -12.12
CA TYR A 36 -15.83 13.05 -12.96
C TYR A 36 -15.92 13.39 -14.45
N ASP A 37 -15.04 12.82 -15.23
CA ASP A 37 -15.07 12.90 -16.69
C ASP A 37 -15.40 11.53 -17.31
N PRO A 38 -16.60 11.34 -17.85
CA PRO A 38 -17.01 10.06 -18.45
C PRO A 38 -16.23 9.71 -19.73
N ASN A 39 -15.45 10.65 -20.30
CA ASN A 39 -14.61 10.42 -21.46
C ASN A 39 -13.16 10.05 -21.07
N ALA A 40 -12.76 10.28 -19.84
CA ALA A 40 -11.43 9.93 -19.36
C ALA A 40 -11.23 8.41 -19.41
N MET A 41 -10.15 7.98 -20.05
CA MET A 41 -9.74 6.58 -20.16
C MET A 41 -8.66 6.22 -19.14
N VAL A 42 -7.96 7.23 -18.61
CA VAL A 42 -6.89 7.10 -17.61
C VAL A 42 -7.14 8.08 -16.49
N ASN A 43 -7.14 7.58 -15.25
CA ASN A 43 -7.18 8.44 -14.08
C ASN A 43 -5.84 9.17 -13.94
N ASP A 44 -5.88 10.48 -13.95
CA ASP A 44 -4.70 11.35 -13.82
C ASP A 44 -4.48 11.86 -12.38
N GLY A 45 -5.24 11.33 -11.41
CA GLY A 45 -5.18 11.75 -10.02
C GLY A 45 -5.91 13.07 -9.73
N SER A 46 -6.61 13.66 -10.70
CA SER A 46 -7.29 14.96 -10.54
C SER A 46 -8.64 14.88 -9.83
N CYS A 47 -9.08 13.68 -9.40
CA CYS A 47 -10.38 13.50 -8.76
C CYS A 47 -10.51 14.38 -7.51
N THR A 48 -11.62 15.12 -7.43
CA THR A 48 -11.99 15.92 -6.27
C THR A 48 -13.30 15.45 -5.67
N TYR A 49 -13.39 15.45 -4.34
CA TYR A 49 -14.56 14.96 -3.62
C TYR A 49 -15.17 16.06 -2.75
N PRO A 50 -16.48 16.01 -2.44
CA PRO A 50 -17.07 16.96 -1.51
C PRO A 50 -16.44 16.79 -0.14
N TYR A 51 -16.21 17.92 0.53
CA TYR A 51 -15.76 17.90 1.91
C TYR A 51 -16.80 17.19 2.79
N THR A 52 -16.35 16.18 3.54
CA THR A 52 -17.20 15.40 4.43
C THR A 52 -16.64 15.45 5.83
N THR A 53 -17.49 15.79 6.81
CA THR A 53 -17.14 15.68 8.24
C THR A 53 -17.89 14.49 8.83
N VAL A 54 -17.14 13.54 9.36
CA VAL A 54 -17.68 12.37 10.06
C VAL A 54 -17.25 12.45 11.52
N MET A 55 -18.19 12.36 12.43
CA MET A 55 -17.91 12.22 13.87
C MET A 55 -17.94 10.74 14.25
N PRO A 56 -17.01 10.26 15.06
CA PRO A 56 -17.08 8.88 15.55
C PRO A 56 -18.35 8.69 16.38
N TYR A 57 -19.00 7.55 16.20
CA TYR A 57 -20.16 7.17 17.00
C TYR A 57 -19.78 6.91 18.47
N SER A 58 -18.63 6.30 18.66
CA SER A 58 -18.02 6.05 19.97
C SER A 58 -16.50 6.07 19.85
N SER A 59 -15.82 6.29 20.94
CA SER A 59 -14.37 6.14 21.04
C SER A 59 -14.01 5.56 22.38
N THR A 60 -12.99 4.71 22.41
CA THR A 60 -12.46 4.14 23.64
C THR A 60 -10.93 4.21 23.63
N ALA A 61 -10.34 4.33 24.82
CA ALA A 61 -8.88 4.31 24.95
C ALA A 61 -8.39 2.87 24.92
N LEU A 62 -7.38 2.61 24.10
CA LEU A 62 -6.69 1.32 24.10
C LEU A 62 -5.76 1.20 25.33
N PRO A 63 -5.45 -0.03 25.80
CA PRO A 63 -4.42 -0.27 26.79
C PRO A 63 -3.07 0.33 26.38
N THR A 64 -2.28 0.78 27.34
CA THR A 64 -1.00 1.47 27.10
C THR A 64 0.03 0.63 26.34
N ILE A 65 -0.04 -0.68 26.41
CA ILE A 65 0.79 -1.58 25.61
C ILE A 65 0.58 -1.42 24.09
N LEU A 66 -0.58 -0.87 23.69
CA LEU A 66 -0.94 -0.59 22.30
C LEU A 66 -0.72 0.88 21.88
N ASN A 67 0.16 1.61 22.61
CA ASN A 67 0.44 3.01 22.27
C ASN A 67 1.07 3.22 20.88
N GLY A 68 1.71 2.20 20.30
CA GLY A 68 2.24 2.18 18.94
C GLY A 68 1.32 1.48 17.94
N SER A 69 0.03 1.37 18.23
CA SER A 69 -0.93 0.70 17.35
C SER A 69 -0.98 1.39 15.98
N SER A 70 -0.66 0.66 14.91
CA SER A 70 -0.58 1.15 13.55
C SER A 70 -1.67 0.58 12.63
N GLY A 71 -1.78 -0.72 12.48
CA GLY A 71 -2.81 -1.37 11.66
C GLY A 71 -4.03 -1.87 12.45
N LEU A 72 -5.15 -2.02 11.77
CA LEU A 72 -6.38 -2.60 12.33
C LEU A 72 -7.09 -3.46 11.29
N VAL A 73 -7.32 -4.73 11.61
CA VAL A 73 -7.96 -5.68 10.70
C VAL A 73 -9.07 -6.47 11.38
N PHE A 74 -10.19 -6.66 10.67
CA PHE A 74 -11.33 -7.42 11.16
C PHE A 74 -11.64 -8.61 10.25
N PHE A 75 -11.58 -9.81 10.77
CA PHE A 75 -11.96 -11.04 10.08
C PHE A 75 -12.45 -12.09 11.07
N ASP A 76 -13.27 -13.03 10.61
CA ASP A 76 -13.82 -14.13 11.41
C ASP A 76 -14.42 -13.66 12.75
N GLU A 77 -15.11 -12.51 12.72
CA GLU A 77 -15.73 -11.84 13.90
C GLU A 77 -14.72 -11.39 14.98
N MET A 78 -13.43 -11.35 14.64
CA MET A 78 -12.35 -10.93 15.54
C MET A 78 -11.68 -9.66 15.02
N LEU A 79 -11.32 -8.76 15.94
CA LEU A 79 -10.61 -7.52 15.65
C LEU A 79 -9.17 -7.64 16.13
N PHE A 80 -8.22 -7.33 15.24
CA PHE A 80 -6.80 -7.41 15.54
C PHE A 80 -6.10 -6.09 15.26
N THR A 81 -5.07 -5.80 16.04
CA THR A 81 -4.14 -4.69 15.86
C THR A 81 -2.71 -5.13 16.20
N HIS A 82 -1.73 -4.35 15.80
CA HIS A 82 -0.31 -4.52 16.13
C HIS A 82 0.30 -3.16 16.46
N ASN A 83 1.46 -3.17 17.11
CA ASN A 83 2.31 -1.98 17.23
C ASN A 83 3.23 -1.87 16.00
N ASP A 84 3.67 -0.66 15.70
CA ASP A 84 4.59 -0.35 14.61
C ASP A 84 6.01 -0.87 14.88
N HIS A 85 6.46 -0.83 16.14
CA HIS A 85 7.83 -1.18 16.55
C HIS A 85 7.86 -1.96 17.87
N ASP A 86 9.03 -2.57 18.15
CA ASP A 86 9.41 -3.19 19.43
C ASP A 86 8.53 -4.33 19.93
N ASP A 87 7.55 -4.81 19.13
CA ASP A 87 6.62 -5.84 19.55
C ASP A 87 6.30 -6.81 18.41
N GLN A 88 6.71 -8.06 18.58
CA GLN A 88 6.50 -9.13 17.60
C GLN A 88 5.13 -9.80 17.81
N SER A 89 4.09 -8.99 17.98
CA SER A 89 2.77 -9.50 18.35
C SER A 89 1.65 -8.94 17.48
N LEU A 90 0.64 -9.77 17.30
CA LEU A 90 -0.69 -9.37 16.86
C LEU A 90 -1.63 -9.49 18.05
N PHE A 91 -2.36 -8.45 18.35
CA PHE A 91 -3.28 -8.41 19.50
C PHE A 91 -4.72 -8.56 19.04
N GLN A 92 -5.41 -9.56 19.54
CA GLN A 92 -6.86 -9.61 19.44
C GLN A 92 -7.46 -8.68 20.51
N ILE A 93 -8.32 -7.77 20.09
CA ILE A 93 -8.98 -6.81 20.98
C ILE A 93 -10.50 -6.93 20.88
N ASP A 94 -11.18 -6.59 21.97
CA ASP A 94 -12.64 -6.49 21.99
C ASP A 94 -13.08 -5.24 21.22
N SER A 95 -14.00 -5.40 20.26
CA SER A 95 -14.48 -4.32 19.40
C SER A 95 -15.38 -3.31 20.10
N THR A 96 -15.81 -3.59 21.34
CA THR A 96 -16.71 -2.73 22.10
C THR A 96 -16.00 -1.80 23.08
N ASP A 97 -14.92 -2.29 23.70
CA ASP A 97 -14.21 -1.55 24.75
C ASP A 97 -12.68 -1.54 24.60
N GLY A 98 -12.15 -2.22 23.58
CA GLY A 98 -10.74 -2.21 23.22
C GLY A 98 -9.82 -2.99 24.17
N HIS A 99 -10.35 -3.77 25.13
CA HIS A 99 -9.47 -4.60 25.96
C HIS A 99 -8.81 -5.71 25.14
N ILE A 100 -7.60 -6.11 25.54
CA ILE A 100 -6.88 -7.20 24.90
C ILE A 100 -7.49 -8.53 25.33
N ILE A 101 -7.97 -9.29 24.34
CA ILE A 101 -8.46 -10.67 24.52
C ILE A 101 -7.29 -11.63 24.51
N GLU A 102 -6.37 -11.47 23.55
CA GLU A 102 -5.22 -12.35 23.34
C GLU A 102 -4.05 -11.60 22.72
N GLN A 103 -2.83 -11.98 23.10
CA GLN A 103 -1.59 -11.54 22.45
C GLN A 103 -0.94 -12.74 21.75
N LEU A 104 -0.85 -12.67 20.44
CA LEU A 104 -0.25 -13.69 19.59
C LEU A 104 1.20 -13.28 19.29
N TYR A 105 2.15 -13.89 19.97
CA TYR A 105 3.56 -13.56 19.85
C TYR A 105 4.27 -14.43 18.81
N PHE A 106 4.96 -13.80 17.85
CA PHE A 106 5.69 -14.47 16.77
C PHE A 106 7.18 -14.59 17.07
N SER A 107 7.55 -15.59 17.86
CA SER A 107 8.93 -15.79 18.29
C SER A 107 9.90 -16.01 17.13
N GLY A 108 10.99 -15.25 17.13
CA GLY A 108 12.09 -15.42 16.16
C GLY A 108 11.83 -14.77 14.80
N ILE A 109 10.77 -14.01 14.65
CA ILE A 109 10.50 -13.19 13.47
C ILE A 109 10.79 -11.74 13.86
N PRO A 110 11.82 -11.09 13.28
CA PRO A 110 12.09 -9.70 13.59
C PRO A 110 11.01 -8.82 12.95
N PHE A 111 10.38 -7.98 13.75
CA PHE A 111 9.62 -6.83 13.29
C PHE A 111 10.49 -5.60 13.47
N GLN A 112 10.57 -4.77 12.45
CA GLN A 112 11.35 -3.54 12.51
C GLN A 112 10.47 -2.30 12.49
N ASP A 113 9.49 -2.26 11.56
CA ASP A 113 8.63 -1.11 11.34
C ASP A 113 7.36 -1.58 10.62
N VAL A 114 6.41 -2.12 11.41
CA VAL A 114 5.19 -2.75 10.88
C VAL A 114 4.11 -1.69 10.78
N GLU A 115 3.74 -1.32 9.57
CA GLU A 115 2.89 -0.16 9.30
C GLU A 115 1.41 -0.49 9.18
N ASP A 116 1.07 -1.65 8.66
CA ASP A 116 -0.33 -1.99 8.38
C ASP A 116 -0.57 -3.49 8.40
N CYS A 117 -1.85 -3.89 8.43
CA CYS A 117 -2.28 -5.27 8.31
C CYS A 117 -3.55 -5.39 7.47
N ASP A 118 -3.63 -6.46 6.69
CA ASP A 118 -4.80 -6.79 5.87
C ASP A 118 -5.01 -8.31 5.83
N HIS A 119 -6.05 -8.78 5.19
CA HIS A 119 -6.34 -10.20 5.07
C HIS A 119 -7.00 -10.57 3.74
N ASP A 120 -6.82 -11.79 3.32
CA ASP A 120 -7.64 -12.45 2.30
C ASP A 120 -8.52 -13.55 2.92
N SER A 121 -9.03 -14.46 2.11
CA SER A 121 -9.86 -15.58 2.60
C SER A 121 -9.10 -16.58 3.48
N LEU A 122 -7.77 -16.71 3.32
CA LEU A 122 -6.94 -17.73 3.96
C LEU A 122 -5.90 -17.17 4.92
N TYR A 123 -5.38 -15.99 4.65
CA TYR A 123 -4.22 -15.43 5.32
C TYR A 123 -4.51 -14.06 5.95
N VAL A 124 -3.75 -13.77 7.01
CA VAL A 124 -3.53 -12.41 7.53
C VAL A 124 -2.14 -11.99 7.06
N TYR A 125 -2.00 -10.72 6.72
CA TYR A 125 -0.76 -10.11 6.28
C TYR A 125 -0.36 -9.00 7.24
N LEU A 126 0.91 -8.97 7.62
CA LEU A 126 1.53 -7.86 8.35
C LEU A 126 2.62 -7.27 7.48
N GLY A 127 2.58 -5.98 7.25
CA GLY A 127 3.55 -5.27 6.41
C GLY A 127 4.68 -4.66 7.23
N ASP A 128 5.85 -5.30 7.30
CA ASP A 128 7.08 -4.71 7.82
C ASP A 128 7.72 -3.87 6.71
N THR A 129 7.12 -2.71 6.47
CA THR A 129 7.28 -1.91 5.25
C THR A 129 7.72 -0.47 5.51
N GLY A 130 7.74 -0.04 6.77
CA GLY A 130 8.21 1.29 7.14
C GLY A 130 9.68 1.50 6.79
N ASN A 131 10.00 2.67 6.28
CA ASN A 131 11.35 3.02 5.84
C ASN A 131 11.67 4.50 6.08
N ASN A 132 10.91 5.16 6.95
CA ASN A 132 10.98 6.60 7.20
C ASN A 132 12.20 7.03 8.03
N SER A 133 12.80 6.14 8.81
CA SER A 133 13.87 6.51 9.72
C SER A 133 15.21 6.79 9.00
N SER A 134 15.51 6.05 7.93
CA SER A 134 16.77 6.24 7.17
C SER A 134 16.61 6.08 5.66
N GLY A 135 15.44 5.68 5.18
CA GLY A 135 15.13 5.54 3.75
C GLY A 135 15.93 4.48 2.98
N ASN A 136 16.64 3.60 3.68
CA ASN A 136 17.63 2.71 3.07
C ASN A 136 17.41 1.22 3.35
N ARG A 137 16.23 0.83 3.81
CA ARG A 137 15.91 -0.57 4.07
C ARG A 137 15.96 -1.40 2.78
N THR A 138 16.54 -2.60 2.89
CA THR A 138 16.63 -3.60 1.81
C THR A 138 15.95 -4.91 2.19
N ASP A 139 15.26 -4.91 3.32
CA ASP A 139 14.64 -6.06 3.96
C ASP A 139 13.11 -5.87 4.14
N LEU A 140 12.51 -5.03 3.31
CA LEU A 140 11.07 -4.80 3.31
C LEU A 140 10.31 -6.09 2.96
N HIS A 141 9.29 -6.41 3.73
CA HIS A 141 8.57 -7.65 3.54
C HIS A 141 7.15 -7.63 4.12
N PHE A 142 6.35 -8.61 3.68
CA PHE A 142 5.08 -8.98 4.29
C PHE A 142 5.22 -10.33 4.95
N LEU A 143 4.76 -10.44 6.18
CA LEU A 143 4.48 -11.74 6.79
C LEU A 143 3.10 -12.18 6.36
N ARG A 144 2.98 -13.40 5.84
CA ARG A 144 1.73 -14.03 5.46
C ARG A 144 1.43 -15.19 6.37
N ILE A 145 0.45 -15.04 7.25
CA ILE A 145 0.13 -15.96 8.34
C ILE A 145 -1.15 -16.71 8.00
N LEU A 146 -1.11 -18.03 7.99
CA LEU A 146 -2.29 -18.84 7.72
C LEU A 146 -3.29 -18.72 8.89
N LYS A 147 -4.49 -18.17 8.63
CA LYS A 147 -5.53 -17.91 9.64
C LYS A 147 -5.87 -19.11 10.51
N SER A 148 -6.00 -20.30 9.91
CA SER A 148 -6.32 -21.52 10.66
C SER A 148 -5.23 -21.97 11.64
N SER A 149 -4.02 -21.40 11.56
CA SER A 149 -2.91 -21.66 12.47
C SER A 149 -2.60 -20.50 13.40
N LEU A 150 -3.28 -19.37 13.25
CA LEU A 150 -2.95 -18.11 13.92
C LEU A 150 -2.87 -18.22 15.44
N GLN A 151 -3.79 -18.95 16.05
CA GLN A 151 -3.86 -19.17 17.51
C GLN A 151 -3.14 -20.47 17.95
N SER A 152 -2.29 -21.05 17.12
CA SER A 152 -1.49 -22.20 17.50
C SER A 152 -0.14 -21.78 18.09
N ASP A 153 0.48 -22.66 18.90
CA ASP A 153 1.83 -22.45 19.45
C ASP A 153 2.91 -22.26 18.35
N ASN A 154 2.62 -22.72 17.13
CA ASN A 154 3.52 -22.65 15.98
C ASN A 154 2.70 -22.24 14.74
N PRO A 155 2.42 -20.96 14.54
CA PRO A 155 1.68 -20.50 13.38
C PRO A 155 2.47 -20.74 12.08
N ILE A 156 1.76 -21.04 11.01
CA ILE A 156 2.35 -21.22 9.67
C ILE A 156 2.51 -19.84 9.06
N ILE A 157 3.76 -19.43 8.86
CA ILE A 157 4.12 -18.08 8.40
C ILE A 157 5.05 -18.20 7.19
N ASP A 158 4.70 -17.50 6.12
CA ASP A 158 5.55 -17.24 4.96
C ASP A 158 5.99 -15.78 4.94
N THR A 159 7.11 -15.50 4.29
CA THR A 159 7.61 -14.13 4.09
C THR A 159 7.66 -13.80 2.61
N ILE A 160 7.06 -12.68 2.23
CA ILE A 160 7.07 -12.12 0.87
C ILE A 160 7.99 -10.91 0.88
N TRP A 161 9.21 -11.06 0.33
CA TRP A 161 10.17 -9.98 0.22
C TRP A 161 9.88 -9.13 -1.02
N PHE A 162 10.06 -7.81 -0.90
CA PHE A 162 9.95 -6.90 -2.04
C PHE A 162 10.98 -5.77 -1.99
N SER A 163 11.11 -5.07 -3.08
CA SER A 163 11.84 -3.80 -3.20
C SER A 163 11.16 -2.91 -4.22
N TYR A 164 11.25 -1.61 -4.03
CA TYR A 164 10.75 -0.66 -5.03
C TYR A 164 11.62 -0.69 -6.29
N ALA A 165 10.98 -0.83 -7.45
CA ALA A 165 11.69 -0.98 -8.72
C ALA A 165 12.48 0.28 -9.13
N ASP A 166 12.07 1.43 -8.64
CA ASP A 166 12.63 2.75 -8.92
C ASP A 166 13.53 3.30 -7.81
N GLN A 167 13.62 2.63 -6.66
CA GLN A 167 14.59 2.99 -5.62
C GLN A 167 15.99 2.50 -6.03
N THR A 168 16.84 3.44 -6.43
CA THR A 168 18.22 3.15 -6.89
C THR A 168 19.29 3.67 -5.95
N ASP A 169 18.94 4.55 -5.01
CA ASP A 169 19.82 5.10 -3.99
C ASP A 169 19.38 4.61 -2.60
N PHE A 170 20.29 3.94 -1.91
CA PHE A 170 20.14 3.44 -0.54
C PHE A 170 21.08 4.16 0.43
N THR A 171 21.56 5.34 0.07
CA THR A 171 22.29 6.20 1.01
C THR A 171 21.36 6.61 2.15
N PRO A 172 21.76 6.41 3.43
CA PRO A 172 20.92 6.81 4.55
C PRO A 172 20.58 8.29 4.50
N CYS A 173 19.31 8.61 4.66
CA CYS A 173 18.81 9.98 4.77
C CYS A 173 18.42 10.31 6.22
N SER A 174 18.03 11.54 6.49
CA SER A 174 17.42 11.93 7.76
C SER A 174 16.00 11.37 7.88
N ASP A 175 15.47 11.32 9.09
CA ASP A 175 14.11 10.89 9.36
C ASP A 175 13.11 11.63 8.46
N ASN A 176 12.15 10.90 7.92
CA ASN A 176 11.09 11.44 7.05
C ASN A 176 11.64 12.17 5.80
N ALA A 177 12.68 11.62 5.17
CA ALA A 177 13.30 12.19 3.97
C ALA A 177 13.43 11.15 2.83
N THR A 178 12.49 10.23 2.74
CA THR A 178 12.38 9.24 1.65
C THR A 178 11.01 9.32 0.99
N ASP A 179 10.91 8.85 -0.25
CA ASP A 179 9.63 8.65 -0.94
C ASP A 179 9.26 7.14 -1.02
N PHE A 180 10.09 6.28 -0.41
CA PHE A 180 9.96 4.82 -0.41
C PHE A 180 9.59 4.29 0.97
N ASP A 181 8.49 4.80 1.51
CA ASP A 181 7.96 4.47 2.83
C ASP A 181 6.50 4.02 2.67
N CYS A 182 6.23 2.72 2.82
CA CYS A 182 4.90 2.18 2.64
C CYS A 182 4.18 2.15 3.99
N GLU A 183 3.22 3.02 4.15
CA GLU A 183 2.44 3.22 5.37
C GLU A 183 1.08 2.51 5.36
N ALA A 184 0.66 2.03 4.18
CA ALA A 184 -0.57 1.26 4.07
C ALA A 184 -0.49 0.31 2.87
N PHE A 185 -1.22 -0.81 2.94
CA PHE A 185 -1.36 -1.72 1.81
C PHE A 185 -2.75 -2.36 1.80
N THR A 186 -3.10 -2.99 0.69
CA THR A 186 -4.28 -3.86 0.62
C THR A 186 -4.04 -5.06 -0.27
N VAL A 187 -4.67 -6.17 0.09
CA VAL A 187 -4.58 -7.44 -0.64
C VAL A 187 -5.84 -7.62 -1.49
N VAL A 188 -5.68 -7.72 -2.80
CA VAL A 188 -6.81 -7.95 -3.71
C VAL A 188 -6.46 -9.07 -4.69
N GLY A 189 -7.11 -10.22 -4.56
CA GLY A 189 -6.80 -11.40 -5.36
C GLY A 189 -5.36 -11.88 -5.12
N ASP A 190 -4.56 -11.92 -6.19
CA ASP A 190 -3.17 -12.36 -6.15
C ASP A 190 -2.17 -11.20 -6.04
N SER A 191 -2.65 -10.00 -5.70
CA SER A 191 -1.83 -8.79 -5.69
C SER A 191 -1.87 -8.08 -4.34
N ILE A 192 -0.75 -7.47 -3.96
CA ILE A 192 -0.64 -6.54 -2.83
C ILE A 192 -0.43 -5.15 -3.42
N TYR A 193 -1.30 -4.22 -3.07
CA TYR A 193 -1.24 -2.83 -3.49
C TYR A 193 -0.64 -2.00 -2.37
N LEU A 194 0.44 -1.29 -2.65
CA LEU A 194 1.22 -0.51 -1.69
C LEU A 194 0.87 0.97 -1.82
N PHE A 195 0.67 1.64 -0.72
CA PHE A 195 0.45 3.09 -0.67
C PHE A 195 1.61 3.75 0.05
N THR A 196 2.51 4.36 -0.71
CA THR A 196 3.67 5.04 -0.13
C THR A 196 3.29 6.41 0.41
N LYS A 197 3.90 6.78 1.52
CA LYS A 197 3.94 8.13 2.02
C LYS A 197 5.24 8.77 1.55
N GLN A 198 5.12 9.63 0.54
CA GLN A 198 6.27 10.29 -0.05
C GLN A 198 6.60 11.57 0.73
N TRP A 199 7.59 11.47 1.59
CA TRP A 199 7.98 12.57 2.48
C TRP A 199 8.59 13.76 1.75
N ASN A 200 9.37 13.53 0.68
CA ASN A 200 10.00 14.59 -0.11
C ASN A 200 9.02 15.26 -1.07
N THR A 201 8.25 14.45 -1.81
CA THR A 201 7.32 14.95 -2.82
C THR A 201 5.92 15.24 -2.28
N GLN A 202 5.61 14.78 -1.06
CA GLN A 202 4.33 14.96 -0.35
C GLN A 202 3.13 14.41 -1.12
N HIS A 203 3.31 13.26 -1.75
CA HIS A 203 2.28 12.51 -2.45
C HIS A 203 2.10 11.12 -1.84
N THR A 204 1.08 10.43 -2.29
CA THR A 204 0.91 8.98 -2.13
C THR A 204 0.93 8.37 -3.51
N VAL A 205 1.72 7.32 -3.70
CA VAL A 205 1.78 6.54 -4.94
C VAL A 205 1.33 5.12 -4.65
N LEU A 206 0.55 4.58 -5.59
CA LEU A 206 0.09 3.21 -5.63
C LEU A 206 1.01 2.41 -6.55
#